data_cf5a37a4a6c1230c4d3acd260e625164
#
_entry.id   cf5a37a4a6c1230c4d3acd260e625164
#
_cell.length_a   1.000
_cell.length_b   1.000
_cell.length_c   1.000
_cell.angle_alpha   90.00
_cell.angle_beta   90.00
_cell.angle_gamma   90.00
#
_symmetry.space_group_name_H-M   'P 1'
#
loop_
_entity.id
_entity.type
_entity.pdbx_description
1 polymer ?
#
loop_
_entity_poly.entity_id
_entity_poly.type
_entity_poly.pdbx_seq_one_letter_code
_entity_poly.pdbx_strand_id
1 'polypeptide(L)'
;KPFDLPELMRRSANALKRKKLSSVSFMSSMDLDPTIPLIGQSSAMQELYRLIARALVSSAPILIYGEPGSGKSTVAKGLHNLSRRSAAPYIVVDPTIVEDQNQLDRAIDLAKDGTLVVDGLSDLSASAQLKLLNILGESESLSTRLICVANQKICADCDDGKFRQDLFFRISSLQLEVPALRDRVEDIPVLAAHFISEMGNSEQYEFNH
;
A
#
# COMPACT_ATOMS: atom_id res chain seq x y z
N LYS A 1 25.15 -3.05 -6.94
CA LYS A 1 24.42 -1.93 -7.56
C LYS A 1 23.07 -1.83 -6.88
N PRO A 2 22.62 -0.62 -6.50
CA PRO A 2 21.30 -0.45 -5.90
C PRO A 2 20.23 -0.96 -6.89
N PHE A 3 19.21 -1.61 -6.37
CA PHE A 3 18.07 -2.04 -7.16
C PHE A 3 17.25 -0.81 -7.55
N ASP A 4 16.97 -0.69 -8.83
CA ASP A 4 16.06 0.30 -9.37
C ASP A 4 14.64 -0.26 -9.35
N LEU A 5 13.67 0.44 -8.75
CA LEU A 5 12.28 0.01 -8.66
C LEU A 5 11.70 -0.30 -10.06
N PRO A 6 11.92 0.52 -11.09
CA PRO A 6 11.53 0.22 -12.46
C PRO A 6 12.08 -1.10 -13.00
N GLU A 7 13.34 -1.40 -12.69
CA GLU A 7 14.00 -2.65 -13.10
C GLU A 7 13.38 -3.87 -12.39
N LEU A 8 13.08 -3.74 -11.09
CA LEU A 8 12.45 -4.79 -10.29
C LEU A 8 11.02 -5.07 -10.75
N MET A 9 10.28 -4.04 -11.10
CA MET A 9 8.93 -4.13 -11.63
C MET A 9 8.91 -4.73 -13.03
N ARG A 10 9.84 -4.33 -13.87
CA ARG A 10 10.02 -4.90 -15.20
C ARG A 10 10.35 -6.39 -15.12
N ARG A 11 11.19 -6.81 -14.17
CA ARG A 11 11.57 -8.22 -13.96
C ARG A 11 10.40 -9.03 -13.39
N SER A 12 9.63 -8.51 -12.45
CA SER A 12 8.45 -9.21 -11.91
C SER A 12 7.34 -9.32 -12.95
N ALA A 13 7.07 -8.27 -13.73
CA ALA A 13 6.12 -8.29 -14.83
C ALA A 13 6.56 -9.26 -15.94
N ASN A 14 7.86 -9.35 -16.24
CA ASN A 14 8.39 -10.29 -17.22
C ASN A 14 8.38 -11.73 -16.71
N ALA A 15 8.58 -11.97 -15.41
CA ALA A 15 8.46 -13.31 -14.83
C ALA A 15 7.00 -13.80 -14.88
N LEU A 16 6.04 -12.91 -14.70
CA LEU A 16 4.60 -13.20 -14.85
C LEU A 16 4.22 -13.46 -16.31
N LYS A 17 4.80 -12.71 -17.26
CA LYS A 17 4.60 -12.93 -18.69
C LYS A 17 5.21 -14.23 -19.19
N ARG A 18 6.36 -14.67 -18.69
CA ARG A 18 6.98 -15.93 -19.08
C ARG A 18 6.14 -17.18 -18.74
N LYS A 19 5.20 -17.08 -17.79
CA LYS A 19 4.27 -18.17 -17.46
C LYS A 19 3.08 -18.25 -18.41
N LYS A 20 2.95 -17.32 -19.37
CA LYS A 20 1.80 -17.20 -20.28
C LYS A 20 2.19 -16.63 -21.63
N LEU A 21 3.20 -17.20 -22.36
CA LEU A 21 3.35 -16.76 -23.74
C LEU A 21 4.22 -17.65 -24.60
N SER A 22 3.56 -18.12 -25.58
CA SER A 22 3.87 -17.92 -26.99
C SER A 22 3.17 -16.62 -27.47
N SER A 23 3.94 -15.74 -28.18
CA SER A 23 3.56 -14.60 -29.05
C SER A 23 3.11 -13.27 -28.44
N VAL A 24 3.81 -12.26 -28.83
CA VAL A 24 3.52 -10.88 -29.22
C VAL A 24 4.41 -9.78 -28.61
N SER A 25 5.17 -9.18 -29.50
CA SER A 25 5.70 -7.82 -29.66
C SER A 25 6.05 -6.92 -28.47
N PHE A 26 7.28 -6.49 -28.57
CA PHE A 26 7.97 -5.39 -27.93
C PHE A 26 7.17 -4.07 -27.90
N MET A 27 7.01 -3.47 -26.74
CA MET A 27 6.80 -2.03 -26.59
C MET A 27 7.85 -1.45 -25.66
N SER A 28 8.56 -0.47 -26.20
CA SER A 28 9.61 0.34 -25.59
C SER A 28 9.04 1.31 -24.57
N SER A 29 9.88 1.69 -23.59
CA SER A 29 9.72 2.78 -22.62
C SER A 29 8.40 2.75 -21.83
N MET A 30 8.45 2.11 -20.65
CA MET A 30 7.50 2.44 -19.61
C MET A 30 7.86 3.84 -19.10
N ASP A 31 7.10 4.85 -19.55
CA ASP A 31 6.94 6.07 -18.81
C ASP A 31 6.43 5.67 -17.43
N LEU A 32 7.23 5.91 -16.41
CA LEU A 32 6.81 5.79 -15.02
C LEU A 32 5.64 6.76 -14.87
N ASP A 33 4.48 6.22 -14.54
CA ASP A 33 3.31 7.04 -14.21
C ASP A 33 3.72 8.00 -13.08
N PRO A 34 3.79 9.32 -13.33
CA PRO A 34 4.24 10.30 -12.34
C PRO A 34 3.32 10.36 -11.10
N THR A 35 2.23 9.60 -11.10
CA THR A 35 1.20 9.67 -10.06
C THR A 35 1.55 8.95 -8.76
N ILE A 36 2.71 8.22 -8.66
CA ILE A 36 3.09 7.56 -7.40
C ILE A 36 4.60 7.58 -7.23
N PRO A 37 5.11 8.61 -6.60
CA PRO A 37 6.53 8.63 -6.30
C PRO A 37 6.84 7.80 -5.06
N LEU A 38 7.04 6.50 -5.24
CA LEU A 38 7.81 5.74 -4.27
C LEU A 38 9.28 6.07 -4.51
N ILE A 39 9.74 7.13 -3.85
CA ILE A 39 11.07 7.69 -4.06
C ILE A 39 12.00 7.22 -2.94
N GLY A 40 13.17 6.70 -3.32
CA GLY A 40 14.23 6.34 -2.40
C GLY A 40 15.22 5.38 -3.05
N GLN A 41 16.49 5.53 -2.69
CA GLN A 41 17.61 4.71 -3.16
C GLN A 41 18.35 4.02 -2.01
N SER A 42 18.03 4.38 -0.76
CA SER A 42 18.61 3.79 0.43
C SER A 42 18.38 2.27 0.52
N SER A 43 19.24 1.59 1.25
CA SER A 43 19.13 0.13 1.46
C SER A 43 17.79 -0.25 2.10
N ALA A 44 17.28 0.57 3.02
CA ALA A 44 15.99 0.38 3.66
C ALA A 44 14.82 0.44 2.65
N MET A 45 14.84 1.41 1.72
CA MET A 45 13.84 1.51 0.66
C MET A 45 13.97 0.35 -0.36
N GLN A 46 15.17 -0.11 -0.64
CA GLN A 46 15.39 -1.26 -1.53
C GLN A 46 14.76 -2.54 -0.96
N GLU A 47 14.84 -2.74 0.36
CA GLU A 47 14.18 -3.88 1.01
C GLU A 47 12.65 -3.73 0.95
N LEU A 48 12.12 -2.55 1.23
CA LEU A 48 10.68 -2.27 1.07
C LEU A 48 10.21 -2.54 -0.36
N TYR A 49 10.97 -2.15 -1.39
CA TYR A 49 10.63 -2.42 -2.79
C TYR A 49 10.59 -3.91 -3.12
N ARG A 50 11.48 -4.72 -2.55
CA ARG A 50 11.43 -6.18 -2.70
C ARG A 50 10.15 -6.76 -2.10
N LEU A 51 9.76 -6.28 -0.92
CA LEU A 51 8.53 -6.70 -0.25
C LEU A 51 7.29 -6.27 -1.05
N ILE A 52 7.27 -5.03 -1.57
CA ILE A 52 6.21 -4.54 -2.47
C ILE A 52 6.09 -5.45 -3.71
N ALA A 53 7.19 -5.78 -4.37
CA ALA A 53 7.18 -6.67 -5.54
C ALA A 53 6.59 -8.06 -5.22
N ARG A 54 6.88 -8.61 -4.05
CA ARG A 54 6.27 -9.87 -3.57
C ARG A 54 4.78 -9.69 -3.28
N ALA A 55 4.40 -8.56 -2.69
CA ALA A 55 3.02 -8.25 -2.39
C ALA A 55 2.17 -8.10 -3.66
N LEU A 56 2.71 -7.55 -4.75
CA LEU A 56 1.98 -7.35 -6.01
C LEU A 56 1.45 -8.66 -6.64
N VAL A 57 2.12 -9.78 -6.42
CA VAL A 57 1.73 -11.09 -6.97
C VAL A 57 0.83 -11.89 -6.04
N SER A 58 0.64 -11.44 -4.80
CA SER A 58 -0.18 -12.08 -3.77
C SER A 58 -1.57 -11.44 -3.70
N SER A 59 -2.59 -12.25 -3.39
CA SER A 59 -3.93 -11.78 -3.02
C SER A 59 -4.14 -11.68 -1.51
N ALA A 60 -3.17 -12.11 -0.71
CA ALA A 60 -3.25 -12.08 0.74
C ALA A 60 -3.38 -10.64 1.29
N PRO A 61 -4.01 -10.47 2.46
CA PRO A 61 -4.03 -9.19 3.16
C PRO A 61 -2.61 -8.66 3.41
N ILE A 62 -2.48 -7.34 3.35
CA ILE A 62 -1.20 -6.64 3.55
C ILE A 62 -1.33 -5.73 4.75
N LEU A 63 -0.40 -5.83 5.69
CA LEU A 63 -0.21 -4.90 6.78
C LEU A 63 0.96 -3.96 6.45
N ILE A 64 0.67 -2.67 6.32
CA ILE A 64 1.67 -1.60 6.17
C ILE A 64 1.77 -0.89 7.51
N TYR A 65 2.96 -0.83 8.09
CA TYR A 65 3.16 -0.14 9.35
C TYR A 65 4.44 0.71 9.35
N GLY A 66 4.52 1.63 10.29
CA GLY A 66 5.64 2.56 10.40
C GLY A 66 5.22 3.85 11.10
N GLU A 67 6.15 4.77 11.28
CA GLU A 67 5.91 6.04 11.95
C GLU A 67 4.92 6.94 11.20
N PRO A 68 4.24 7.87 11.90
CA PRO A 68 3.49 8.93 11.25
C PRO A 68 4.38 9.72 10.26
N GLY A 69 3.85 10.01 9.08
CA GLY A 69 4.62 10.75 8.04
C GLY A 69 5.64 9.92 7.27
N SER A 70 5.82 8.62 7.55
CA SER A 70 6.81 7.79 6.81
C SER A 70 6.43 7.51 5.35
N GLY A 71 5.16 7.73 4.94
CA GLY A 71 4.69 7.48 3.58
C GLY A 71 3.86 6.21 3.43
N LYS A 72 3.27 5.67 4.51
CA LYS A 72 2.45 4.45 4.49
C LYS A 72 1.30 4.51 3.48
N SER A 73 0.55 5.61 3.47
CA SER A 73 -0.59 5.79 2.55
C SER A 73 -0.12 5.88 1.09
N THR A 74 1.07 6.46 0.85
CA THR A 74 1.72 6.47 -0.48
C THR A 74 2.07 5.04 -0.92
N VAL A 75 2.58 4.21 0.00
CA VAL A 75 2.87 2.79 -0.29
C VAL A 75 1.58 2.03 -0.59
N ALA A 76 0.50 2.24 0.17
CA ALA A 76 -0.80 1.61 -0.08
C ALA A 76 -1.35 1.98 -1.47
N LYS A 77 -1.30 3.28 -1.83
CA LYS A 77 -1.70 3.76 -3.15
C LYS A 77 -0.83 3.18 -4.27
N GLY A 78 0.49 3.14 -4.04
CA GLY A 78 1.45 2.52 -4.96
C GLY A 78 1.14 1.06 -5.23
N LEU A 79 0.86 0.27 -4.20
CA LEU A 79 0.47 -1.13 -4.33
C LEU A 79 -0.79 -1.32 -5.17
N HIS A 80 -1.79 -0.45 -5.02
CA HIS A 80 -2.99 -0.50 -5.84
C HIS A 80 -2.66 -0.21 -7.31
N ASN A 81 -2.04 0.93 -7.59
CA ASN A 81 -1.78 1.40 -8.96
C ASN A 81 -0.84 0.46 -9.73
N LEU A 82 0.08 -0.21 -9.04
CA LEU A 82 1.01 -1.17 -9.64
C LEU A 82 0.43 -2.58 -9.76
N SER A 83 -0.73 -2.83 -9.17
CA SER A 83 -1.39 -4.13 -9.20
C SER A 83 -2.22 -4.32 -10.47
N ARG A 84 -2.71 -5.55 -10.66
CA ARG A 84 -3.69 -5.87 -11.71
C ARG A 84 -5.05 -5.18 -11.50
N ARG A 85 -5.24 -4.55 -10.33
CA ARG A 85 -6.48 -3.87 -9.92
C ARG A 85 -6.39 -2.35 -10.08
N SER A 86 -5.36 -1.83 -10.76
CA SER A 86 -5.11 -0.39 -10.93
C SER A 86 -6.28 0.38 -11.55
N ALA A 87 -7.08 -0.27 -12.39
CA ALA A 87 -8.28 0.31 -12.99
C ALA A 87 -9.56 0.08 -12.15
N ALA A 88 -9.47 -0.67 -11.05
CA ALA A 88 -10.60 -0.98 -10.18
C ALA A 88 -10.68 0.04 -9.01
N PRO A 89 -11.78 0.05 -8.22
CA PRO A 89 -11.93 1.02 -7.14
C PRO A 89 -10.83 0.92 -6.06
N TYR A 90 -10.39 2.08 -5.56
CA TYR A 90 -9.52 2.24 -4.42
C TYR A 90 -10.26 2.98 -3.32
N ILE A 91 -10.71 2.27 -2.32
CA ILE A 91 -11.54 2.79 -1.23
C ILE A 91 -10.74 2.82 0.05
N VAL A 92 -10.67 3.98 0.70
CA VAL A 92 -10.00 4.17 1.99
C VAL A 92 -11.06 4.37 3.06
N VAL A 93 -10.95 3.63 4.15
CA VAL A 93 -11.80 3.74 5.34
C VAL A 93 -10.93 4.03 6.56
N ASP A 94 -11.44 4.87 7.44
CA ASP A 94 -10.85 5.19 8.74
C ASP A 94 -11.57 4.44 9.88
N PRO A 95 -11.10 4.53 11.14
CA PRO A 95 -11.72 3.86 12.27
C PRO A 95 -13.21 4.19 12.45
N THR A 96 -13.63 5.42 12.14
CA THR A 96 -15.05 5.83 12.32
C THR A 96 -15.97 5.12 11.35
N ILE A 97 -15.52 4.86 10.12
CA ILE A 97 -16.25 4.07 9.13
C ILE A 97 -16.32 2.60 9.56
N VAL A 98 -15.25 2.06 10.13
CA VAL A 98 -15.24 0.67 10.63
C VAL A 98 -16.18 0.50 11.83
N GLU A 99 -16.39 1.53 12.65
CA GLU A 99 -17.35 1.53 13.76
C GLU A 99 -18.82 1.44 13.27
N ASP A 100 -19.14 2.04 12.14
CA ASP A 100 -20.47 2.03 11.55
C ASP A 100 -20.60 0.86 10.54
N GLN A 101 -21.37 -0.17 10.93
CA GLN A 101 -21.58 -1.36 10.11
C GLN A 101 -22.10 -1.03 8.70
N ASN A 102 -23.08 -0.11 8.61
CA ASN A 102 -23.69 0.22 7.31
C ASN A 102 -22.71 0.95 6.39
N GLN A 103 -21.83 1.78 6.96
CA GLN A 103 -20.80 2.48 6.18
C GLN A 103 -19.70 1.52 5.75
N LEU A 104 -19.31 0.59 6.63
CA LEU A 104 -18.31 -0.42 6.33
C LEU A 104 -18.79 -1.38 5.23
N ASP A 105 -20.02 -1.87 5.31
CA ASP A 105 -20.61 -2.73 4.29
C ASP A 105 -20.65 -2.03 2.92
N ARG A 106 -21.06 -0.75 2.90
CA ARG A 106 -21.01 0.06 1.67
C ARG A 106 -19.60 0.24 1.12
N ALA A 107 -18.62 0.45 1.99
CA ALA A 107 -17.23 0.60 1.56
C ALA A 107 -16.69 -0.70 0.95
N ILE A 108 -17.06 -1.84 1.50
CA ILE A 108 -16.73 -3.16 0.97
C ILE A 108 -17.35 -3.37 -0.41
N ASP A 109 -18.64 -3.06 -0.55
CA ASP A 109 -19.35 -3.17 -1.83
C ASP A 109 -18.74 -2.27 -2.90
N LEU A 110 -18.38 -1.02 -2.53
CA LEU A 110 -17.71 -0.08 -3.43
C LEU A 110 -16.29 -0.54 -3.82
N ALA A 111 -15.59 -1.25 -2.93
CA ALA A 111 -14.26 -1.76 -3.18
C ALA A 111 -14.25 -3.09 -3.96
N LYS A 112 -15.40 -3.61 -4.36
CA LYS A 112 -15.52 -4.89 -5.06
C LYS A 112 -14.58 -4.96 -6.27
N ASP A 113 -13.87 -6.08 -6.38
CA ASP A 113 -12.81 -6.34 -7.38
C ASP A 113 -11.61 -5.37 -7.33
N GLY A 114 -11.65 -4.40 -6.42
CA GLY A 114 -10.65 -3.36 -6.22
C GLY A 114 -9.78 -3.58 -4.97
N THR A 115 -9.52 -2.48 -4.27
CA THR A 115 -8.71 -2.45 -3.05
C THR A 115 -9.43 -1.68 -1.96
N LEU A 116 -9.60 -2.30 -0.81
CA LEU A 116 -10.05 -1.68 0.43
C LEU A 116 -8.84 -1.40 1.31
N VAL A 117 -8.68 -0.17 1.72
CA VAL A 117 -7.62 0.26 2.65
C VAL A 117 -8.26 0.65 3.96
N VAL A 118 -7.85 0.00 5.05
CA VAL A 118 -8.20 0.41 6.42
C VAL A 118 -7.04 1.22 6.96
N ASP A 119 -7.18 2.54 7.01
CA ASP A 119 -6.15 3.46 7.55
C ASP A 119 -6.44 3.74 9.03
N GLY A 120 -5.42 3.79 9.88
CA GLY A 120 -5.57 3.97 11.32
C GLY A 120 -5.98 2.69 12.07
N LEU A 121 -5.52 1.54 11.61
CA LEU A 121 -5.86 0.24 12.21
C LEU A 121 -5.58 0.17 13.73
N SER A 122 -4.53 0.83 14.19
CA SER A 122 -4.16 0.88 15.61
C SER A 122 -5.16 1.64 16.50
N ASP A 123 -6.03 2.45 15.89
CA ASP A 123 -7.00 3.30 16.58
C ASP A 123 -8.39 2.66 16.64
N LEU A 124 -8.53 1.42 16.11
CA LEU A 124 -9.80 0.67 16.15
C LEU A 124 -10.17 0.29 17.57
N SER A 125 -11.42 0.53 17.95
CA SER A 125 -12.00 -0.01 19.18
C SER A 125 -12.07 -1.54 19.15
N ALA A 126 -12.24 -2.17 20.31
CA ALA A 126 -12.39 -3.62 20.41
C ALA A 126 -13.60 -4.13 19.59
N SER A 127 -14.68 -3.33 19.51
CA SER A 127 -15.86 -3.67 18.70
C SER A 127 -15.56 -3.62 17.21
N ALA A 128 -14.85 -2.60 16.73
CA ALA A 128 -14.45 -2.46 15.34
C ALA A 128 -13.46 -3.56 14.91
N GLN A 129 -12.52 -3.92 15.79
CA GLN A 129 -11.62 -5.04 15.55
C GLN A 129 -12.38 -6.37 15.35
N LEU A 130 -13.42 -6.61 16.15
CA LEU A 130 -14.27 -7.80 16.01
C LEU A 130 -15.07 -7.79 14.70
N LYS A 131 -15.63 -6.64 14.31
CA LYS A 131 -16.33 -6.49 13.03
C LYS A 131 -15.41 -6.80 11.86
N LEU A 132 -14.22 -6.21 11.84
CA LEU A 132 -13.24 -6.45 10.79
C LEU A 132 -12.82 -7.93 10.74
N LEU A 133 -12.65 -8.57 11.88
CA LEU A 133 -12.35 -10.01 11.97
C LEU A 133 -13.46 -10.87 11.36
N ASN A 134 -14.73 -10.55 11.66
CA ASN A 134 -15.89 -11.30 11.12
C ASN A 134 -15.96 -11.18 9.59
N ILE A 135 -15.80 -9.97 9.06
CA ILE A 135 -15.75 -9.72 7.61
C ILE A 135 -14.65 -10.55 6.94
N LEU A 136 -13.45 -10.57 7.54
CA LEU A 136 -12.37 -11.41 7.06
C LEU A 136 -12.66 -12.92 7.20
N GLY A 137 -13.52 -13.31 8.15
CA GLY A 137 -13.98 -14.68 8.37
C GLY A 137 -14.89 -15.20 7.28
N GLU A 138 -15.80 -14.37 6.83
CA GLU A 138 -16.76 -14.68 5.77
C GLU A 138 -16.16 -14.59 4.37
N SER A 139 -14.95 -14.07 4.28
CA SER A 139 -14.32 -13.57 3.05
C SER A 139 -13.41 -14.56 2.33
N GLU A 140 -13.60 -15.86 2.44
CA GLU A 140 -12.95 -16.79 1.49
C GLU A 140 -13.29 -16.47 0.02
N SER A 141 -14.29 -15.59 -0.19
CA SER A 141 -14.76 -15.12 -1.51
C SER A 141 -14.62 -13.62 -1.76
N LEU A 142 -13.97 -12.82 -0.88
CA LEU A 142 -13.78 -11.41 -1.20
C LEU A 142 -12.88 -11.26 -2.43
N SER A 143 -13.51 -10.85 -3.53
CA SER A 143 -12.77 -10.42 -4.73
C SER A 143 -11.89 -9.18 -4.46
N THR A 144 -12.13 -8.49 -3.33
CA THR A 144 -11.48 -7.25 -2.90
C THR A 144 -10.16 -7.51 -2.18
N ARG A 145 -9.11 -6.78 -2.54
CA ARG A 145 -7.83 -6.81 -1.84
C ARG A 145 -7.87 -5.94 -0.60
N LEU A 146 -7.47 -6.49 0.54
CA LEU A 146 -7.38 -5.75 1.80
C LEU A 146 -5.95 -5.25 2.03
N ILE A 147 -5.82 -3.96 2.34
CA ILE A 147 -4.59 -3.33 2.84
C ILE A 147 -4.92 -2.66 4.17
N CYS A 148 -4.18 -2.98 5.21
CA CYS A 148 -4.31 -2.38 6.53
C CYS A 148 -3.11 -1.47 6.80
N VAL A 149 -3.36 -0.26 7.28
CA VAL A 149 -2.32 0.71 7.63
C VAL A 149 -2.34 0.95 9.13
N ALA A 150 -1.20 0.74 9.78
CA ALA A 150 -1.05 0.83 11.22
C ALA A 150 0.13 1.73 11.63
N ASN A 151 0.19 2.11 12.89
CA ASN A 151 1.39 2.71 13.47
C ASN A 151 2.46 1.62 13.76
N GLN A 152 3.68 2.06 14.09
CA GLN A 152 4.79 1.15 14.37
C GLN A 152 4.56 0.28 15.63
N LYS A 153 3.67 0.70 16.52
CA LYS A 153 3.43 0.00 17.81
C LYS A 153 2.46 -1.17 17.68
N ILE A 154 1.92 -1.47 16.52
CA ILE A 154 0.86 -2.49 16.35
C ILE A 154 1.26 -3.85 16.91
N CYS A 155 2.53 -4.25 16.82
CA CYS A 155 3.01 -5.50 17.41
C CYS A 155 2.99 -5.44 18.93
N ALA A 156 3.48 -4.34 19.53
CA ALA A 156 3.43 -4.15 20.98
C ALA A 156 1.99 -4.04 21.50
N ASP A 157 1.09 -3.42 20.75
CA ASP A 157 -0.33 -3.34 21.10
C ASP A 157 -1.00 -4.72 21.10
N CYS A 158 -0.52 -5.67 20.30
CA CYS A 158 -0.94 -7.07 20.35
C CYS A 158 -0.44 -7.76 21.63
N ASP A 159 0.82 -7.55 21.99
CA ASP A 159 1.42 -8.16 23.19
C ASP A 159 0.77 -7.59 24.47
N ASP A 160 0.43 -6.30 24.47
CA ASP A 160 -0.28 -5.60 25.55
C ASP A 160 -1.79 -5.95 25.62
N GLY A 161 -2.32 -6.72 24.67
CA GLY A 161 -3.75 -7.06 24.57
C GLY A 161 -4.67 -5.91 24.14
N LYS A 162 -4.11 -4.78 23.66
CA LYS A 162 -4.88 -3.64 23.11
C LYS A 162 -5.40 -3.94 21.73
N PHE A 163 -4.68 -4.76 20.99
CA PHE A 163 -5.07 -5.23 19.67
C PHE A 163 -5.23 -6.76 19.67
N ARG A 164 -6.27 -7.26 19.01
CA ARG A 164 -6.59 -8.69 18.99
C ARG A 164 -5.56 -9.47 18.19
N GLN A 165 -4.99 -10.49 18.79
CA GLN A 165 -3.98 -11.35 18.14
C GLN A 165 -4.56 -12.12 16.93
N ASP A 166 -5.82 -12.61 17.04
CA ASP A 166 -6.47 -13.33 15.95
C ASP A 166 -6.67 -12.47 14.70
N LEU A 167 -7.06 -11.20 14.90
CA LEU A 167 -7.14 -10.22 13.80
C LEU A 167 -5.75 -9.93 13.24
N PHE A 168 -4.77 -9.67 14.10
CA PHE A 168 -3.40 -9.39 13.67
C PHE A 168 -2.85 -10.50 12.78
N PHE A 169 -2.93 -11.76 13.20
CA PHE A 169 -2.46 -12.89 12.40
C PHE A 169 -3.14 -12.99 11.04
N ARG A 170 -4.41 -12.61 10.97
CA ARG A 170 -5.18 -12.70 9.73
C ARG A 170 -4.82 -11.62 8.71
N ILE A 171 -4.49 -10.40 9.18
CA ILE A 171 -4.14 -9.26 8.31
C ILE A 171 -2.65 -9.16 8.02
N SER A 172 -1.79 -9.79 8.82
CA SER A 172 -0.32 -9.69 8.75
C SER A 172 0.33 -10.76 7.88
N SER A 173 -0.43 -11.36 6.96
CA SER A 173 0.10 -12.37 6.01
C SER A 173 1.27 -11.85 5.18
N LEU A 174 1.24 -10.57 4.84
CA LEU A 174 2.35 -9.83 4.25
C LEU A 174 2.54 -8.54 5.06
N GLN A 175 3.74 -8.34 5.57
CA GLN A 175 4.08 -7.17 6.37
C GLN A 175 5.06 -6.29 5.61
N LEU A 176 4.75 -4.98 5.57
CA LEU A 176 5.56 -3.95 4.94
C LEU A 176 5.87 -2.88 5.97
N GLU A 177 7.08 -2.88 6.48
CA GLU A 177 7.56 -1.80 7.33
C GLU A 177 8.07 -0.65 6.46
N VAL A 178 7.49 0.54 6.66
CA VAL A 178 7.93 1.74 5.96
C VAL A 178 8.95 2.47 6.82
N PRO A 179 10.22 2.55 6.38
CA PRO A 179 11.29 3.11 7.19
C PRO A 179 11.06 4.59 7.47
N ALA A 180 11.37 5.03 8.68
CA ALA A 180 11.33 6.44 9.03
C ALA A 180 12.39 7.23 8.22
N LEU A 181 12.17 8.52 8.02
CA LEU A 181 13.07 9.34 7.19
C LEU A 181 14.51 9.39 7.74
N ARG A 182 14.68 9.33 9.08
CA ARG A 182 16.01 9.27 9.71
C ARG A 182 16.77 7.98 9.42
N ASP A 183 16.07 6.88 9.08
CA ASP A 183 16.66 5.58 8.75
C ASP A 183 16.98 5.47 7.25
N ARG A 184 16.66 6.54 6.48
CA ARG A 184 16.90 6.67 5.04
C ARG A 184 17.36 8.09 4.66
N VAL A 185 18.29 8.63 5.42
CA VAL A 185 18.79 10.01 5.24
C VAL A 185 19.35 10.27 3.84
N GLU A 186 19.85 9.25 3.18
CA GLU A 186 20.34 9.28 1.79
C GLU A 186 19.25 9.67 0.78
N ASP A 187 17.98 9.46 1.14
CA ASP A 187 16.84 9.75 0.27
C ASP A 187 16.34 11.19 0.42
N ILE A 188 16.78 11.93 1.46
CA ILE A 188 16.30 13.30 1.73
C ILE A 188 16.53 14.24 0.53
N PRO A 189 17.71 14.27 -0.12
CA PRO A 189 17.91 15.17 -1.26
C PRO A 189 16.98 14.88 -2.44
N VAL A 190 16.74 13.61 -2.72
CA VAL A 190 15.88 13.19 -3.85
C VAL A 190 14.41 13.49 -3.54
N LEU A 191 13.96 13.25 -2.32
CA LEU A 191 12.63 13.62 -1.85
C LEU A 191 12.41 15.13 -1.90
N ALA A 192 13.37 15.92 -1.42
CA ALA A 192 13.29 17.38 -1.46
C ALA A 192 13.22 17.91 -2.90
N ALA A 193 14.03 17.39 -3.81
CA ALA A 193 13.99 17.77 -5.22
C ALA A 193 12.64 17.45 -5.86
N HIS A 194 12.05 16.29 -5.54
CA HIS A 194 10.73 15.90 -6.03
C HIS A 194 9.64 16.88 -5.55
N PHE A 195 9.56 17.17 -4.26
CA PHE A 195 8.55 18.11 -3.73
C PHE A 195 8.71 19.54 -4.25
N ILE A 196 9.94 20.00 -4.44
CA ILE A 196 10.20 21.32 -5.05
C ILE A 196 9.68 21.33 -6.50
N SER A 197 9.92 20.25 -7.25
CA SER A 197 9.41 20.15 -8.63
C SER A 197 7.88 20.13 -8.69
N GLU A 198 7.21 19.43 -7.76
CA GLU A 198 5.74 19.43 -7.69
C GLU A 198 5.19 20.82 -7.37
N MET A 199 5.78 21.52 -6.39
CA MET A 199 5.37 22.90 -6.04
C MET A 199 5.60 23.87 -7.20
N GLY A 200 6.75 23.80 -7.89
CA GLY A 200 7.03 24.67 -9.03
C GLY A 200 6.08 24.46 -10.21
N ASN A 201 5.61 23.23 -10.42
CA ASN A 201 4.60 22.96 -11.44
C ASN A 201 3.20 23.47 -11.03
N SER A 202 2.89 23.52 -9.75
CA SER A 202 1.61 24.04 -9.24
C SER A 202 1.50 25.57 -9.38
N GLU A 203 2.59 26.30 -9.21
CA GLU A 203 2.60 27.76 -9.38
C GLU A 203 2.37 28.21 -10.84
N GLN A 204 2.70 27.38 -11.83
CA GLN A 204 2.45 27.72 -13.24
C GLN A 204 0.96 27.67 -13.63
N TYR A 205 0.10 27.05 -12.82
CA TYR A 205 -1.35 27.03 -13.08
C TYR A 205 -2.13 28.20 -12.48
N GLU A 206 -1.57 28.95 -11.52
CA GLU A 206 -2.26 30.08 -10.89
C GLU A 206 -2.07 31.44 -11.60
N PHE A 207 -1.13 31.54 -12.56
CA PHE A 207 -0.84 32.81 -13.26
C PHE A 207 -1.53 32.99 -14.60
N ASN A 208 -2.46 32.14 -15.00
CA ASN A 208 -3.24 32.25 -16.23
C ASN A 208 -4.70 32.61 -15.95
N HIS A 209 -4.92 33.78 -15.31
CA HIS A 209 -6.23 34.46 -15.27
C HIS A 209 -6.10 35.90 -15.74
#